data_d122cad3b793744eed503233d618966c
#
_entry.id   d122cad3b793744eed503233d618966c
#
_cell.length_a   1.000
_cell.length_b   1.000
_cell.length_c   1.000
_cell.angle_alpha   90.00
_cell.angle_beta   90.00
_cell.angle_gamma   90.00
#
_symmetry.space_group_name_H-M   'P 1'
#
loop_
_entity.id
_entity.type
_entity.pdbx_description
1 polymer ?
#
loop_
_entity_poly.entity_id
_entity_poly.type
_entity_poly.pdbx_seq_one_letter_code
_entity_poly.pdbx_strand_id
1 'polypeptide(L)'
;MRFQLLIILLSFLLISCEEEEDFSQPFYVDENGVTIKAKDWVTVGTTGVLNGITYTAVDNIKISESDFKSKYPEIIELKQLVTTLVTDMSIIAGDYMIFGSFDDFKSIETWDVSNVTSMAGLFNTCNCFNPNYVNIENIPDLTYWDVGSVTNMSGMFYHIYGGAMFNQDISGWDVSNVTNMYRMLMGSNQFNQDLSSWDVSKVTNCDQFSDWTAMWTLPKPNFPISCN
;
A
#
# COMPACT_ATOMS: atom_id res chain seq x y z
N MET A 1 -58.83 42.83 32.51
CA MET A 1 -58.54 41.66 31.69
C MET A 1 -57.07 41.69 31.31
N ARG A 2 -56.23 40.83 31.95
CA ARG A 2 -54.81 40.69 31.64
C ARG A 2 -54.63 39.39 30.84
N PHE A 3 -54.25 39.50 29.59
CA PHE A 3 -53.81 38.35 28.77
C PHE A 3 -52.39 37.95 29.20
N GLN A 4 -52.23 36.79 29.74
CA GLN A 4 -50.91 36.19 29.90
C GLN A 4 -50.54 35.42 28.62
N LEU A 5 -49.47 35.86 27.97
CA LEU A 5 -48.87 35.18 26.85
C LEU A 5 -48.03 34.00 27.34
N LEU A 6 -48.46 32.81 27.06
CA LEU A 6 -47.75 31.57 27.40
C LEU A 6 -46.71 31.30 26.28
N ILE A 7 -45.44 31.61 26.56
CA ILE A 7 -44.33 31.27 25.66
C ILE A 7 -43.97 29.80 25.92
N ILE A 8 -44.36 28.94 24.96
CA ILE A 8 -43.90 27.54 24.95
C ILE A 8 -42.51 27.53 24.34
N LEU A 9 -41.47 27.39 25.18
CA LEU A 9 -40.11 27.07 24.70
C LEU A 9 -40.10 25.60 24.24
N LEU A 10 -40.12 25.37 22.91
CA LEU A 10 -39.79 24.10 22.33
C LEU A 10 -38.25 23.94 22.39
N SER A 11 -37.76 23.26 23.40
CA SER A 11 -36.38 22.77 23.42
C SER A 11 -36.27 21.63 22.42
N PHE A 12 -35.71 21.93 21.25
CA PHE A 12 -35.20 20.90 20.35
C PHE A 12 -34.03 20.18 21.06
N LEU A 13 -34.32 19.05 21.64
CA LEU A 13 -33.31 18.05 21.96
C LEU A 13 -32.77 17.54 20.62
N LEU A 14 -31.62 18.08 20.18
CA LEU A 14 -30.77 17.41 19.23
C LEU A 14 -30.27 16.14 19.91
N ILE A 15 -30.98 15.05 19.71
CA ILE A 15 -30.44 13.71 19.97
C ILE A 15 -29.41 13.53 18.88
N SER A 16 -28.16 13.80 19.21
CA SER A 16 -27.01 13.26 18.48
C SER A 16 -27.15 11.75 18.59
N CYS A 17 -27.58 11.10 17.53
CA CYS A 17 -27.46 9.68 17.39
C CYS A 17 -25.96 9.42 17.22
N GLU A 18 -25.23 9.26 18.32
CA GLU A 18 -23.95 8.57 18.28
C GLU A 18 -24.31 7.15 17.84
N GLU A 19 -23.94 6.80 16.59
CA GLU A 19 -24.00 5.41 16.17
C GLU A 19 -23.11 4.63 17.14
N GLU A 20 -23.73 3.70 17.90
CA GLU A 20 -22.97 2.81 18.76
C GLU A 20 -21.96 2.07 17.86
N GLU A 21 -20.69 2.23 18.17
CA GLU A 21 -19.61 1.61 17.40
C GLU A 21 -19.78 0.09 17.45
N ASP A 22 -20.04 -0.53 16.28
CA ASP A 22 -20.20 -1.99 16.20
C ASP A 22 -18.83 -2.68 16.29
N PHE A 23 -18.48 -3.13 17.48
CA PHE A 23 -17.25 -3.88 17.77
C PHE A 23 -17.28 -5.33 17.23
N SER A 24 -18.39 -5.80 16.65
CA SER A 24 -18.50 -7.16 16.10
C SER A 24 -17.81 -7.32 14.74
N GLN A 25 -17.61 -6.20 14.01
CA GLN A 25 -17.00 -6.18 12.67
C GLN A 25 -15.70 -5.37 12.67
N PRO A 26 -14.52 -6.02 12.84
CA PRO A 26 -13.23 -5.32 12.92
C PRO A 26 -12.77 -4.76 11.59
N PHE A 27 -13.23 -5.31 10.47
CA PHE A 27 -12.75 -4.98 9.14
C PHE A 27 -13.88 -4.53 8.21
N TYR A 28 -13.54 -3.70 7.23
CA TYR A 28 -14.48 -3.21 6.22
C TYR A 28 -13.77 -3.03 4.88
N VAL A 29 -14.55 -2.98 3.79
CA VAL A 29 -14.06 -2.61 2.48
C VAL A 29 -14.12 -1.09 2.38
N ASP A 30 -13.02 -0.47 1.98
CA ASP A 30 -12.93 0.99 1.77
C ASP A 30 -13.83 1.46 0.63
N GLU A 31 -14.07 2.77 0.53
CA GLU A 31 -14.93 3.39 -0.49
C GLU A 31 -14.47 3.10 -1.93
N ASN A 32 -13.18 2.79 -2.14
CA ASN A 32 -12.65 2.38 -3.45
C ASN A 32 -13.12 0.96 -3.89
N GLY A 33 -13.81 0.24 -3.02
CA GLY A 33 -14.36 -1.10 -3.30
C GLY A 33 -13.34 -2.24 -3.35
N VAL A 34 -12.06 -1.97 -3.10
CA VAL A 34 -10.94 -2.92 -3.21
C VAL A 34 -10.21 -3.09 -1.89
N THR A 35 -9.77 -1.99 -1.28
CA THR A 35 -8.93 -2.00 -0.08
C THR A 35 -9.68 -2.49 1.15
N ILE A 36 -9.07 -3.37 1.93
CA ILE A 36 -9.60 -3.85 3.20
C ILE A 36 -8.90 -3.14 4.35
N LYS A 37 -9.69 -2.44 5.16
CA LYS A 37 -9.24 -1.62 6.28
C LYS A 37 -9.71 -2.16 7.61
N ALA A 38 -8.93 -1.88 8.65
CA ALA A 38 -9.29 -2.10 10.04
C ALA A 38 -9.95 -0.85 10.64
N LYS A 39 -10.91 -1.05 11.56
CA LYS A 39 -11.44 0.03 12.39
C LYS A 39 -10.42 0.47 13.44
N ASP A 40 -10.57 1.67 13.99
CA ASP A 40 -9.60 2.33 14.88
C ASP A 40 -9.29 1.55 16.18
N TRP A 41 -10.24 0.74 16.64
CA TRP A 41 -10.06 -0.08 17.85
C TRP A 41 -9.33 -1.41 17.63
N VAL A 42 -9.05 -1.77 16.35
CA VAL A 42 -8.39 -3.04 16.00
C VAL A 42 -6.92 -3.00 16.41
N THR A 43 -6.47 -4.12 16.97
CA THR A 43 -5.06 -4.33 17.35
C THR A 43 -4.46 -5.50 16.57
N VAL A 44 -3.14 -5.58 16.57
CA VAL A 44 -2.41 -6.69 15.92
C VAL A 44 -2.89 -8.05 16.44
N GLY A 45 -3.15 -8.98 15.53
CA GLY A 45 -3.68 -10.30 15.83
C GLY A 45 -5.22 -10.36 15.94
N THR A 46 -5.93 -9.22 15.86
CA THR A 46 -7.39 -9.23 15.76
C THR A 46 -7.81 -10.00 14.52
N THR A 47 -8.74 -10.94 14.67
CA THR A 47 -9.33 -11.71 13.57
C THR A 47 -10.79 -11.35 13.38
N GLY A 48 -11.28 -11.46 12.14
CA GLY A 48 -12.68 -11.24 11.82
C GLY A 48 -13.05 -11.79 10.46
N VAL A 49 -14.35 -11.99 10.24
CA VAL A 49 -14.85 -12.51 8.97
C VAL A 49 -15.49 -11.38 8.18
N LEU A 50 -15.02 -11.17 6.96
CA LEU A 50 -15.60 -10.23 6.00
C LEU A 50 -15.84 -10.97 4.68
N ASN A 51 -17.08 -10.95 4.17
CA ASN A 51 -17.46 -11.63 2.93
C ASN A 51 -17.08 -13.14 2.89
N GLY A 52 -17.14 -13.83 4.06
CA GLY A 52 -16.83 -15.26 4.17
C GLY A 52 -15.34 -15.60 4.22
N ILE A 53 -14.45 -14.61 4.22
CA ILE A 53 -13.01 -14.78 4.39
C ILE A 53 -12.62 -14.35 5.81
N THR A 54 -11.82 -15.17 6.48
CA THR A 54 -11.23 -14.79 7.77
C THR A 54 -9.99 -13.96 7.53
N TYR A 55 -9.96 -12.77 8.09
CA TYR A 55 -8.86 -11.82 8.03
C TYR A 55 -8.17 -11.70 9.38
N THR A 56 -6.90 -11.33 9.37
CA THR A 56 -6.08 -11.06 10.56
C THR A 56 -5.35 -9.73 10.39
N ALA A 57 -5.48 -8.83 11.38
CA ALA A 57 -4.71 -7.60 11.42
C ALA A 57 -3.25 -7.89 11.78
N VAL A 58 -2.33 -7.43 10.95
CA VAL A 58 -0.89 -7.66 11.10
C VAL A 58 -0.13 -6.36 11.34
N ASP A 59 1.05 -6.46 11.94
CA ASP A 59 2.01 -5.36 12.07
C ASP A 59 3.09 -5.40 10.96
N ASN A 60 4.15 -4.64 11.15
CA ASN A 60 5.23 -4.52 10.18
C ASN A 60 5.75 -5.87 9.69
N ILE A 61 5.72 -6.06 8.37
CA ILE A 61 6.01 -7.33 7.68
C ILE A 61 7.52 -7.54 7.47
N LYS A 62 8.38 -6.78 8.15
CA LYS A 62 9.86 -6.89 8.10
C LYS A 62 10.42 -8.21 8.62
N ILE A 63 9.65 -9.27 8.60
CA ILE A 63 10.09 -10.56 9.12
C ILE A 63 10.40 -11.49 7.94
N SER A 64 11.43 -12.32 8.13
CA SER A 64 11.66 -13.44 7.21
C SER A 64 10.38 -14.29 7.07
N GLU A 65 10.26 -15.01 5.97
CA GLU A 65 9.12 -15.92 5.77
C GLU A 65 8.92 -16.88 6.96
N SER A 66 10.02 -17.39 7.53
CA SER A 66 9.96 -18.29 8.68
C SER A 66 9.41 -17.61 9.93
N ASP A 67 9.80 -16.36 10.18
CA ASP A 67 9.32 -15.59 11.33
C ASP A 67 7.86 -15.21 11.15
N PHE A 68 7.45 -14.81 9.93
CA PHE A 68 6.06 -14.52 9.62
C PHE A 68 5.16 -15.75 9.85
N LYS A 69 5.52 -16.90 9.29
CA LYS A 69 4.78 -18.16 9.47
C LYS A 69 4.78 -18.64 10.94
N SER A 70 5.84 -18.36 11.68
CA SER A 70 5.89 -18.64 13.13
C SER A 70 4.96 -17.72 13.93
N LYS A 71 4.85 -16.46 13.54
CA LYS A 71 3.99 -15.46 14.21
C LYS A 71 2.51 -15.59 13.85
N TYR A 72 2.23 -15.96 12.60
CA TYR A 72 0.87 -16.06 12.03
C TYR A 72 0.65 -17.41 11.34
N PRO A 73 0.70 -18.54 12.07
CA PRO A 73 0.66 -19.88 11.48
C PRO A 73 -0.67 -20.22 10.79
N GLU A 74 -1.75 -19.50 11.12
CA GLU A 74 -3.08 -19.65 10.53
C GLU A 74 -3.21 -18.96 9.16
N ILE A 75 -2.29 -18.06 8.82
CA ILE A 75 -2.33 -17.33 7.56
C ILE A 75 -1.68 -18.18 6.48
N ILE A 76 -2.49 -18.60 5.51
CA ILE A 76 -2.07 -19.42 4.38
C ILE A 76 -2.15 -18.67 3.03
N GLU A 77 -2.82 -17.52 2.99
CA GLU A 77 -3.01 -16.70 1.81
C GLU A 77 -2.83 -15.21 2.15
N LEU A 78 -2.20 -14.45 1.25
CA LEU A 78 -1.95 -13.01 1.43
C LEU A 78 -3.24 -12.19 1.54
N LYS A 79 -4.32 -12.65 0.90
CA LYS A 79 -5.64 -12.02 0.99
C LYS A 79 -6.23 -12.01 2.40
N GLN A 80 -5.69 -12.82 3.32
CA GLN A 80 -6.15 -12.89 4.71
C GLN A 80 -5.55 -11.78 5.59
N LEU A 81 -4.61 -10.98 5.03
CA LEU A 81 -3.95 -9.92 5.77
C LEU A 81 -4.76 -8.62 5.72
N VAL A 82 -4.90 -7.97 6.88
CA VAL A 82 -5.30 -6.56 6.96
C VAL A 82 -4.10 -5.75 7.44
N THR A 83 -3.63 -4.86 6.59
CA THR A 83 -2.34 -4.19 6.70
C THR A 83 -2.45 -2.74 7.21
N THR A 84 -3.63 -2.30 7.63
CA THR A 84 -3.88 -0.93 8.15
C THR A 84 -2.91 -0.53 9.27
N LEU A 85 -2.43 -1.49 10.08
CA LEU A 85 -1.49 -1.22 11.18
C LEU A 85 -0.01 -1.27 10.75
N VAL A 86 0.26 -1.57 9.48
CA VAL A 86 1.62 -1.64 8.94
C VAL A 86 2.11 -0.24 8.60
N THR A 87 3.27 0.13 9.14
CA THR A 87 3.92 1.42 8.88
C THR A 87 5.21 1.30 8.08
N ASP A 88 5.76 0.10 7.97
CA ASP A 88 7.02 -0.16 7.27
C ASP A 88 6.95 -1.50 6.53
N MET A 89 6.95 -1.43 5.20
CA MET A 89 6.98 -2.56 4.28
C MET A 89 8.34 -2.73 3.61
N SER A 90 9.39 -2.08 4.12
CA SER A 90 10.71 -2.21 3.51
C SER A 90 11.30 -3.59 3.73
N ILE A 91 12.03 -4.06 2.71
CA ILE A 91 12.73 -5.35 2.75
C ILE A 91 14.17 -5.12 3.16
N ILE A 92 14.67 -5.98 4.03
CA ILE A 92 16.10 -6.03 4.34
C ILE A 92 16.80 -6.70 3.15
N ALA A 93 17.83 -6.05 2.60
CA ALA A 93 18.58 -6.58 1.47
C ALA A 93 19.11 -7.99 1.78
N GLY A 94 18.67 -8.96 0.99
CA GLY A 94 19.06 -10.38 1.15
C GLY A 94 17.96 -11.30 1.66
N ASP A 95 16.88 -10.78 2.21
CA ASP A 95 15.72 -11.60 2.57
C ASP A 95 14.82 -11.82 1.35
N TYR A 96 14.51 -13.09 1.09
CA TYR A 96 13.49 -13.44 0.09
C TYR A 96 12.14 -12.99 0.61
N MET A 97 11.39 -12.30 -0.25
CA MET A 97 10.06 -11.82 0.10
C MET A 97 9.15 -12.99 0.50
N ILE A 98 8.31 -12.74 1.49
CA ILE A 98 7.17 -13.59 1.88
C ILE A 98 6.35 -14.00 0.63
N PHE A 99 6.26 -13.13 -0.35
CA PHE A 99 5.45 -13.29 -1.57
C PHE A 99 5.83 -14.49 -2.44
N GLY A 100 7.09 -14.95 -2.43
CA GLY A 100 7.50 -16.12 -3.22
C GLY A 100 6.88 -17.44 -2.78
N SER A 101 6.24 -17.45 -1.61
CA SER A 101 5.64 -18.65 -0.99
C SER A 101 4.13 -18.71 -1.11
N PHE A 102 3.49 -17.66 -1.63
CA PHE A 102 2.04 -17.57 -1.74
C PHE A 102 1.60 -17.58 -3.20
N ASP A 103 0.61 -18.42 -3.51
CA ASP A 103 0.03 -18.52 -4.85
C ASP A 103 -0.94 -17.37 -5.17
N ASP A 104 -1.33 -16.60 -4.16
CA ASP A 104 -2.32 -15.52 -4.25
C ASP A 104 -1.72 -14.11 -4.28
N PHE A 105 -0.51 -13.95 -4.83
CA PHE A 105 0.21 -12.66 -4.88
C PHE A 105 -0.66 -11.50 -5.42
N LYS A 106 -1.57 -11.79 -6.36
CA LYS A 106 -2.52 -10.79 -6.87
C LYS A 106 -3.32 -10.12 -5.76
N SER A 107 -3.62 -10.83 -4.69
CA SER A 107 -4.50 -10.34 -3.63
C SER A 107 -3.93 -9.22 -2.77
N ILE A 108 -2.62 -8.90 -2.91
CA ILE A 108 -2.04 -7.71 -2.22
C ILE A 108 -2.64 -6.39 -2.72
N GLU A 109 -3.38 -6.39 -3.85
CA GLU A 109 -4.15 -5.23 -4.31
C GLU A 109 -5.15 -4.73 -3.26
N THR A 110 -5.61 -5.63 -2.37
CA THR A 110 -6.54 -5.31 -1.28
C THR A 110 -5.89 -4.68 -0.05
N TRP A 111 -4.57 -4.62 0.00
CA TRP A 111 -3.85 -4.13 1.17
C TRP A 111 -4.04 -2.62 1.39
N ASP A 112 -4.29 -2.24 2.61
CA ASP A 112 -4.26 -0.86 3.06
C ASP A 112 -2.82 -0.44 3.36
N VAL A 113 -2.29 0.46 2.54
CA VAL A 113 -0.92 0.98 2.67
C VAL A 113 -0.89 2.45 3.11
N SER A 114 -2.05 3.02 3.47
CA SER A 114 -2.19 4.44 3.78
C SER A 114 -1.34 4.92 4.98
N ASN A 115 -0.99 4.01 5.89
CA ASN A 115 -0.12 4.29 7.04
C ASN A 115 1.35 3.94 6.79
N VAL A 116 1.70 3.40 5.62
CA VAL A 116 3.07 2.98 5.31
C VAL A 116 3.95 4.20 5.03
N THR A 117 5.07 4.29 5.73
CA THR A 117 6.04 5.37 5.58
C THR A 117 7.28 4.95 4.78
N SER A 118 7.56 3.64 4.70
CA SER A 118 8.67 3.10 3.92
C SER A 118 8.25 1.86 3.13
N MET A 119 8.55 1.89 1.83
CA MET A 119 8.41 0.77 0.89
C MET A 119 9.77 0.42 0.25
N ALA A 120 10.87 0.72 0.95
CA ALA A 120 12.20 0.51 0.41
C ALA A 120 12.42 -0.97 0.05
N GLY A 121 12.73 -1.23 -1.22
CA GLY A 121 12.98 -2.56 -1.73
C GLY A 121 11.78 -3.51 -1.78
N LEU A 122 10.54 -3.04 -1.57
CA LEU A 122 9.35 -3.89 -1.40
C LEU A 122 9.21 -4.98 -2.49
N PHE A 123 9.51 -4.67 -3.73
CA PHE A 123 9.51 -5.62 -4.86
C PHE A 123 10.91 -5.86 -5.41
N ASN A 124 11.95 -5.46 -4.69
CA ASN A 124 13.33 -5.68 -5.09
C ASN A 124 13.64 -7.19 -5.09
N THR A 125 14.30 -7.67 -6.11
CA THR A 125 14.65 -9.09 -6.30
C THR A 125 13.45 -10.06 -6.32
N CYS A 126 12.24 -9.55 -6.23
CA CYS A 126 11.05 -10.38 -6.40
C CYS A 126 10.95 -10.84 -7.86
N ASN A 127 10.86 -12.13 -8.07
CA ASN A 127 10.50 -12.67 -9.38
C ASN A 127 9.01 -12.44 -9.72
N CYS A 128 8.29 -11.73 -8.85
CA CYS A 128 6.86 -11.49 -8.95
C CYS A 128 6.44 -10.65 -10.16
N PHE A 129 7.38 -10.01 -10.83
CA PHE A 129 7.16 -9.35 -12.13
C PHE A 129 7.93 -10.03 -13.28
N ASN A 130 8.50 -11.23 -13.07
CA ASN A 130 9.24 -11.95 -14.10
C ASN A 130 8.31 -13.01 -14.75
N PRO A 131 8.04 -12.92 -16.06
CA PRO A 131 7.11 -13.81 -16.76
C PRO A 131 7.53 -15.29 -16.76
N ASN A 132 8.80 -15.59 -16.46
CA ASN A 132 9.27 -16.97 -16.36
C ASN A 132 8.91 -17.64 -15.02
N TYR A 133 8.51 -16.85 -14.02
CA TYR A 133 8.24 -17.32 -12.66
C TYR A 133 6.81 -17.02 -12.19
N VAL A 134 6.13 -16.04 -12.81
CA VAL A 134 4.77 -15.61 -12.41
C VAL A 134 3.85 -15.64 -13.61
N ASN A 135 2.65 -16.16 -13.44
CA ASN A 135 1.59 -15.97 -14.42
C ASN A 135 1.23 -14.48 -14.50
N ILE A 136 1.24 -13.89 -15.70
CA ILE A 136 0.94 -12.46 -15.94
C ILE A 136 -0.43 -12.07 -15.36
N GLU A 137 -1.37 -13.02 -15.27
CA GLU A 137 -2.70 -12.81 -14.69
C GLU A 137 -2.68 -12.61 -13.16
N ASN A 138 -1.56 -12.92 -12.52
CA ASN A 138 -1.38 -12.82 -11.06
C ASN A 138 -0.59 -11.57 -10.62
N ILE A 139 -0.31 -10.64 -11.52
CA ILE A 139 0.31 -9.35 -11.13
C ILE A 139 -0.76 -8.50 -10.44
N PRO A 140 -0.53 -8.04 -9.18
CA PRO A 140 -1.49 -7.21 -8.46
C PRO A 140 -1.65 -5.86 -9.13
N ASP A 141 -2.85 -5.30 -9.06
CA ASP A 141 -3.10 -3.92 -9.46
C ASP A 141 -2.79 -2.98 -8.28
N LEU A 142 -1.70 -2.23 -8.41
CA LEU A 142 -1.23 -1.31 -7.37
C LEU A 142 -1.81 0.11 -7.50
N THR A 143 -2.68 0.36 -8.49
CA THR A 143 -3.26 1.70 -8.74
C THR A 143 -4.13 2.18 -7.58
N TYR A 144 -4.70 1.27 -6.79
CA TYR A 144 -5.54 1.58 -5.62
C TYR A 144 -4.75 1.86 -4.33
N TRP A 145 -3.43 1.70 -4.36
CA TRP A 145 -2.61 1.95 -3.17
C TRP A 145 -2.52 3.44 -2.86
N ASP A 146 -2.94 3.82 -1.67
CA ASP A 146 -2.72 5.16 -1.11
C ASP A 146 -1.31 5.26 -0.54
N VAL A 147 -0.40 5.82 -1.33
CA VAL A 147 1.02 5.97 -0.96
C VAL A 147 1.35 7.35 -0.38
N GLY A 148 0.34 8.17 -0.08
CA GLY A 148 0.53 9.56 0.35
C GLY A 148 1.33 9.73 1.65
N SER A 149 1.43 8.69 2.49
CA SER A 149 2.26 8.71 3.71
C SER A 149 3.71 8.27 3.48
N VAL A 150 4.05 7.75 2.29
CA VAL A 150 5.37 7.16 2.02
C VAL A 150 6.43 8.23 1.87
N THR A 151 7.54 8.08 2.59
CA THR A 151 8.71 8.95 2.51
C THR A 151 9.90 8.29 1.84
N ASN A 152 9.95 6.95 1.81
CA ASN A 152 11.06 6.20 1.25
C ASN A 152 10.58 5.10 0.29
N MET A 153 10.86 5.27 -1.00
CA MET A 153 10.59 4.32 -2.08
C MET A 153 11.87 3.76 -2.73
N SER A 154 13.00 3.85 -2.03
CA SER A 154 14.29 3.43 -2.62
C SER A 154 14.25 1.95 -3.03
N GLY A 155 14.64 1.67 -4.28
CA GLY A 155 14.71 0.33 -4.82
C GLY A 155 13.38 -0.43 -4.88
N MET A 156 12.22 0.23 -4.74
CA MET A 156 10.91 -0.46 -4.63
C MET A 156 10.68 -1.45 -5.77
N PHE A 157 11.03 -1.09 -7.00
CA PHE A 157 10.90 -1.94 -8.20
C PHE A 157 12.26 -2.24 -8.83
N TYR A 158 13.33 -2.22 -8.04
CA TYR A 158 14.68 -2.47 -8.53
C TYR A 158 14.86 -3.92 -9.02
N HIS A 159 15.38 -4.07 -10.24
CA HIS A 159 15.63 -5.37 -10.86
C HIS A 159 17.01 -5.43 -11.50
N ILE A 160 17.97 -6.09 -10.83
CA ILE A 160 19.38 -6.13 -11.27
C ILE A 160 19.60 -6.93 -12.56
N TYR A 161 18.74 -7.90 -12.87
CA TYR A 161 18.96 -8.81 -14.00
C TYR A 161 18.12 -8.47 -15.24
N GLY A 162 17.34 -7.39 -15.21
CA GLY A 162 16.40 -7.07 -16.26
C GLY A 162 15.27 -8.12 -16.38
N GLY A 163 14.22 -7.81 -17.09
CA GLY A 163 13.09 -8.75 -17.28
C GLY A 163 11.90 -8.47 -16.39
N ALA A 164 11.97 -7.48 -15.51
CA ALA A 164 10.77 -7.01 -14.81
C ALA A 164 9.75 -6.50 -15.84
N MET A 165 8.54 -7.05 -15.77
CA MET A 165 7.40 -6.64 -16.60
C MET A 165 6.56 -5.54 -15.94
N PHE A 166 7.06 -4.92 -14.87
CA PHE A 166 6.35 -3.84 -14.22
C PHE A 166 6.16 -2.67 -15.20
N ASN A 167 4.92 -2.40 -15.54
CA ASN A 167 4.52 -1.29 -16.42
C ASN A 167 3.12 -0.77 -16.07
N GLN A 168 2.73 -0.82 -14.78
CA GLN A 168 1.44 -0.28 -14.37
C GLN A 168 1.46 1.24 -14.37
N ASP A 169 0.29 1.83 -14.64
CA ASP A 169 0.10 3.27 -14.53
C ASP A 169 0.00 3.66 -13.06
N ILE A 170 1.09 4.22 -12.55
CA ILE A 170 1.21 4.75 -11.19
C ILE A 170 1.25 6.28 -11.17
N SER A 171 0.87 6.94 -12.27
CA SER A 171 0.85 8.40 -12.39
C SER A 171 -0.09 9.07 -11.38
N GLY A 172 -1.12 8.35 -10.92
CA GLY A 172 -2.07 8.81 -9.90
C GLY A 172 -1.57 8.72 -8.45
N TRP A 173 -0.39 8.16 -8.21
CA TRP A 173 0.16 8.10 -6.86
C TRP A 173 0.53 9.48 -6.31
N ASP A 174 0.11 9.80 -5.10
CA ASP A 174 0.60 10.97 -4.36
C ASP A 174 1.97 10.68 -3.77
N VAL A 175 3.02 11.17 -4.43
CA VAL A 175 4.41 11.02 -4.00
C VAL A 175 4.97 12.29 -3.35
N SER A 176 4.12 13.27 -3.04
CA SER A 176 4.53 14.59 -2.53
C SER A 176 5.26 14.55 -1.18
N ASN A 177 5.21 13.44 -0.45
CA ASN A 177 5.95 13.24 0.79
C ASN A 177 7.24 12.41 0.62
N VAL A 178 7.50 11.88 -0.58
CA VAL A 178 8.68 11.05 -0.81
C VAL A 178 9.95 11.89 -0.83
N THR A 179 10.95 11.46 -0.06
CA THR A 179 12.26 12.10 0.02
C THR A 179 13.36 11.27 -0.62
N ASN A 180 13.15 9.94 -0.73
CA ASN A 180 14.15 9.02 -1.27
C ASN A 180 13.53 8.09 -2.33
N MET A 181 14.00 8.25 -3.57
CA MET A 181 13.64 7.42 -4.74
C MET A 181 14.87 6.75 -5.37
N TYR A 182 15.97 6.58 -4.59
CA TYR A 182 17.19 5.92 -5.05
C TYR A 182 16.86 4.56 -5.70
N ARG A 183 17.26 4.37 -6.96
CA ARG A 183 17.03 3.14 -7.74
C ARG A 183 15.59 2.65 -7.82
N MET A 184 14.59 3.49 -7.60
CA MET A 184 13.19 3.05 -7.46
C MET A 184 12.71 2.19 -8.63
N LEU A 185 13.03 2.58 -9.86
CA LEU A 185 12.63 1.89 -11.11
C LEU A 185 13.82 1.31 -11.87
N MET A 186 15.02 1.31 -11.28
CA MET A 186 16.23 0.81 -11.95
C MET A 186 16.05 -0.63 -12.43
N GLY A 187 16.31 -0.89 -13.71
CA GLY A 187 16.18 -2.21 -14.31
C GLY A 187 14.76 -2.64 -14.65
N SER A 188 13.73 -1.81 -14.38
CA SER A 188 12.35 -2.03 -14.84
C SER A 188 12.24 -1.72 -16.33
N ASN A 189 12.85 -2.55 -17.17
CA ASN A 189 13.09 -2.25 -18.59
C ASN A 189 11.83 -2.24 -19.47
N GLN A 190 10.68 -2.71 -18.99
CA GLN A 190 9.37 -2.60 -19.68
C GLN A 190 8.58 -1.34 -19.26
N PHE A 191 9.04 -0.63 -18.21
CA PHE A 191 8.31 0.52 -17.70
C PHE A 191 8.28 1.66 -18.70
N ASN A 192 7.07 2.16 -19.02
CA ASN A 192 6.86 3.28 -19.93
C ASN A 192 5.54 3.99 -19.58
N GLN A 193 5.50 4.69 -18.43
CA GLN A 193 4.37 5.50 -18.00
C GLN A 193 4.76 6.97 -17.89
N ASP A 194 3.77 7.88 -18.07
CA ASP A 194 3.97 9.31 -17.90
C ASP A 194 3.89 9.69 -16.42
N LEU A 195 5.04 10.03 -15.84
CA LEU A 195 5.13 10.45 -14.44
C LEU A 195 5.43 11.95 -14.28
N SER A 196 5.20 12.76 -15.33
CA SER A 196 5.46 14.20 -15.28
C SER A 196 4.58 14.95 -14.28
N SER A 197 3.44 14.35 -13.87
CA SER A 197 2.52 14.92 -12.87
C SER A 197 2.99 14.76 -11.43
N TRP A 198 3.99 13.93 -11.17
CA TRP A 198 4.45 13.67 -9.81
C TRP A 198 5.07 14.92 -9.16
N ASP A 199 4.59 15.29 -7.98
CA ASP A 199 5.26 16.29 -7.14
C ASP A 199 6.47 15.63 -6.42
N VAL A 200 7.64 15.84 -7.00
CA VAL A 200 8.92 15.34 -6.48
C VAL A 200 9.73 16.42 -5.77
N SER A 201 9.11 17.52 -5.37
CA SER A 201 9.78 18.70 -4.81
C SER A 201 10.55 18.42 -3.51
N LYS A 202 10.14 17.39 -2.74
CA LYS A 202 10.80 16.96 -1.50
C LYS A 202 11.89 15.90 -1.71
N VAL A 203 12.07 15.40 -2.93
CA VAL A 203 13.06 14.35 -3.18
C VAL A 203 14.47 14.89 -3.02
N THR A 204 15.25 14.24 -2.16
CA THR A 204 16.66 14.58 -1.87
C THR A 204 17.63 13.52 -2.37
N ASN A 205 17.13 12.34 -2.78
CA ASN A 205 17.93 11.28 -3.38
C ASN A 205 17.11 10.56 -4.47
N CYS A 206 17.57 10.69 -5.71
CA CYS A 206 17.01 9.99 -6.88
C CYS A 206 18.11 9.34 -7.75
N ASP A 207 19.31 9.12 -7.19
CA ASP A 207 20.42 8.54 -7.94
C ASP A 207 20.00 7.20 -8.54
N GLN A 208 20.31 7.01 -9.82
CA GLN A 208 19.98 5.82 -10.59
C GLN A 208 18.47 5.50 -10.63
N PHE A 209 17.60 6.49 -10.42
CA PHE A 209 16.13 6.32 -10.34
C PHE A 209 15.57 5.41 -11.43
N SER A 210 16.03 5.57 -12.65
CA SER A 210 15.53 4.86 -13.84
C SER A 210 16.65 4.34 -14.74
N ASP A 211 17.79 4.00 -14.18
CA ASP A 211 18.85 3.38 -14.95
C ASP A 211 18.38 2.03 -15.51
N TRP A 212 18.81 1.71 -16.74
CA TRP A 212 18.44 0.47 -17.45
C TRP A 212 16.92 0.29 -17.67
N THR A 213 16.16 1.40 -17.77
CA THR A 213 14.76 1.40 -18.21
C THR A 213 14.67 1.68 -19.72
N ALA A 214 15.18 0.76 -20.54
CA ALA A 214 15.41 1.00 -21.98
C ALA A 214 14.14 1.36 -22.77
N MET A 215 12.97 0.94 -22.34
CA MET A 215 11.68 1.17 -23.01
C MET A 215 11.01 2.48 -22.60
N TRP A 216 11.53 3.18 -21.57
CA TRP A 216 10.87 4.39 -21.06
C TRP A 216 11.11 5.61 -21.95
N THR A 217 10.13 5.96 -22.76
CA THR A 217 10.13 7.09 -23.70
C THR A 217 9.16 8.21 -23.30
N LEU A 218 8.19 7.93 -22.40
CA LEU A 218 7.23 8.92 -21.89
C LEU A 218 7.88 9.87 -20.88
N PRO A 219 7.24 11.02 -20.57
CA PRO A 219 7.81 12.01 -19.67
C PRO A 219 8.12 11.45 -18.26
N LYS A 220 9.30 11.78 -17.77
CA LYS A 220 9.77 11.44 -16.42
C LYS A 220 9.42 12.54 -15.41
N PRO A 221 9.47 12.27 -14.10
CA PRO A 221 9.33 13.31 -13.10
C PRO A 221 10.40 14.39 -13.24
N ASN A 222 10.04 15.64 -12.94
CA ASN A 222 10.97 16.76 -12.96
C ASN A 222 11.62 16.95 -11.59
N PHE A 223 12.68 16.18 -11.31
CA PHE A 223 13.36 16.22 -10.03
C PHE A 223 14.04 17.58 -9.78
N PRO A 224 14.03 18.08 -8.51
CA PRO A 224 14.70 19.34 -8.13
C PRO A 224 16.23 19.21 -8.09
N ILE A 225 16.75 18.00 -8.18
CA ILE A 225 18.17 17.63 -8.11
C ILE A 225 18.56 16.76 -9.32
N SER A 226 19.86 16.63 -9.57
CA SER A 226 20.36 15.68 -10.59
C SER A 226 20.28 14.24 -10.08
N CYS A 227 19.67 13.37 -10.87
CA CYS A 227 19.60 11.93 -10.61
C CYS A 227 20.65 11.23 -11.51
N ASN A 228 21.85 11.03 -10.99
CA ASN A 228 22.99 10.45 -11.74
C ASN A 228 23.06 8.94 -11.59
#